data_9c8fb00f4d559e3446ecfa960fbedea8
#
_entry.id   9c8fb00f4d559e3446ecfa960fbedea8
#
_cell.length_a   1.000
_cell.length_b   1.000
_cell.length_c   1.000
_cell.angle_alpha   90.00
_cell.angle_beta   90.00
_cell.angle_gamma   90.00
#
_symmetry.space_group_name_H-M   'P 1'
#
loop_
_entity.id
_entity.type
_entity.pdbx_description
1 polymer ?
#
loop_
_entity_poly.entity_id
_entity_poly.type
_entity_poly.pdbx_seq_one_letter_code
_entity_poly.pdbx_strand_id
1 'polypeptide(L)'
;MKFGIIIILLLQFVFCVAQDTVFLTFEQAVSIALNESYTIKSHTENKTAMQNYFMYHKAQFKPRLDFNLYSPSWNESVTQINRPDSLPVFNSTGSLRGGGDLSFTYILPTGGNLALHSIIYQEQLTTNLESQGYNKLTANQAYTKFGISFNQPIFTKNTLRENLQEAEYQYQRSSNYYTRGQMDIVYNVTKGFYALYRATREVEINKEKLENSKEAYRIARLKLEAKRIAEAEVLIAEVEVEQDKARLSESISNKEREKDIFKQLIGLNLEKNIDIITNIMYDTFAIDINIAIEQALTNRLEIEDAELYKKLREIDVDRAKRERELKGNISAYYDITGLGMMNDPNTADLFNKSFSNLTERPPNRGITFTLSYPIHDWGRGKAKVAQAKAELRDAELEKENIQTTIVREVRDIVRTVKESQERLKIYEKNQELAITSYKVSQLRFENGDITSQELGKEQERLSEVQLAYLNAYITYQLAVADLKRKTMWDFREGRSYLIEVNSE
;
A
#
# COMPACT_ATOMS: atom_id res chain seq x y z
N MET A 1 -51.25 -41.02 33.73
CA MET A 1 -51.48 -39.99 32.69
C MET A 1 -51.69 -38.64 33.41
N LYS A 2 -50.70 -37.78 33.46
CA LYS A 2 -50.86 -36.34 33.72
C LYS A 2 -49.66 -35.65 33.04
N PHE A 3 -49.94 -34.99 31.92
CA PHE A 3 -49.01 -34.13 31.17
C PHE A 3 -48.84 -32.84 31.95
N GLY A 4 -47.59 -32.55 32.38
CA GLY A 4 -47.19 -31.26 32.90
C GLY A 4 -46.46 -30.47 31.84
N ILE A 5 -47.11 -29.45 31.29
CA ILE A 5 -46.53 -28.49 30.36
C ILE A 5 -45.65 -27.53 31.18
N ILE A 6 -44.32 -27.64 31.00
CA ILE A 6 -43.34 -26.65 31.52
C ILE A 6 -43.22 -25.55 30.47
N ILE A 7 -43.82 -24.41 30.73
CA ILE A 7 -43.62 -23.16 29.98
C ILE A 7 -42.27 -22.57 30.45
N ILE A 8 -41.22 -22.71 29.64
CA ILE A 8 -39.96 -22.02 29.82
C ILE A 8 -40.14 -20.59 29.28
N LEU A 9 -40.32 -19.66 30.24
CA LEU A 9 -40.25 -18.23 29.93
C LEU A 9 -38.77 -17.85 29.62
N LEU A 10 -38.45 -17.71 28.34
CA LEU A 10 -37.19 -17.12 27.88
C LEU A 10 -37.24 -15.62 28.21
N LEU A 11 -36.70 -15.26 29.34
CA LEU A 11 -36.30 -13.86 29.63
C LEU A 11 -35.16 -13.52 28.68
N GLN A 12 -35.47 -12.87 27.57
CA GLN A 12 -34.49 -12.14 26.77
C GLN A 12 -34.05 -10.93 27.61
N PHE A 13 -32.94 -11.05 28.32
CA PHE A 13 -32.18 -9.90 28.79
C PHE A 13 -31.63 -9.21 27.53
N VAL A 14 -32.35 -8.21 27.07
CA VAL A 14 -31.77 -7.18 26.20
C VAL A 14 -30.73 -6.45 27.05
N PHE A 15 -29.47 -6.88 26.96
CA PHE A 15 -28.35 -6.07 27.40
C PHE A 15 -28.39 -4.80 26.55
N CYS A 16 -29.04 -3.77 27.05
CA CYS A 16 -28.80 -2.41 26.61
C CYS A 16 -27.37 -2.07 27.06
N VAL A 17 -26.39 -2.43 26.23
CA VAL A 17 -25.01 -1.95 26.37
C VAL A 17 -25.13 -0.46 26.14
N ALA A 18 -25.19 0.32 27.22
CA ALA A 18 -24.94 1.74 27.13
C ALA A 18 -23.56 1.86 26.45
N GLN A 19 -23.55 2.26 25.19
CA GLN A 19 -22.30 2.51 24.48
C GLN A 19 -21.67 3.72 25.14
N ASP A 20 -20.68 3.46 26.01
CA ASP A 20 -19.89 4.54 26.60
C ASP A 20 -19.27 5.35 25.47
N THR A 21 -19.56 6.65 25.48
CA THR A 21 -18.96 7.58 24.51
C THR A 21 -17.47 7.65 24.75
N VAL A 22 -16.68 7.24 23.77
CA VAL A 22 -15.22 7.30 23.82
C VAL A 22 -14.77 8.71 23.46
N PHE A 23 -14.17 9.40 24.41
CA PHE A 23 -13.57 10.71 24.13
C PHE A 23 -12.16 10.53 23.60
N LEU A 24 -11.92 11.00 22.40
CA LEU A 24 -10.63 10.86 21.71
C LEU A 24 -9.84 12.17 21.78
N THR A 25 -8.57 12.07 22.21
CA THR A 25 -7.59 13.12 21.97
C THR A 25 -7.06 13.03 20.53
N PHE A 26 -6.37 14.08 20.07
CA PHE A 26 -5.74 14.08 18.77
C PHE A 26 -4.69 12.95 18.63
N GLU A 27 -3.86 12.77 19.65
CA GLU A 27 -2.80 11.76 19.67
C GLU A 27 -3.36 10.34 19.63
N GLN A 28 -4.44 10.09 20.38
CA GLN A 28 -5.15 8.80 20.34
C GLN A 28 -5.75 8.52 18.96
N ALA A 29 -6.34 9.52 18.31
CA ALA A 29 -6.90 9.38 16.98
C ALA A 29 -5.81 9.08 15.93
N VAL A 30 -4.64 9.72 16.03
CA VAL A 30 -3.48 9.44 15.17
C VAL A 30 -2.98 8.01 15.41
N SER A 31 -2.80 7.60 16.66
CA SER A 31 -2.35 6.23 16.99
C SER A 31 -3.30 5.17 16.45
N ILE A 32 -4.62 5.35 16.61
CA ILE A 32 -5.62 4.44 16.03
C ILE A 32 -5.50 4.38 14.52
N ALA A 33 -5.40 5.53 13.85
CA ALA A 33 -5.32 5.59 12.39
C ALA A 33 -4.07 4.93 11.82
N LEU A 34 -2.93 5.06 12.51
CA LEU A 34 -1.67 4.43 12.11
C LEU A 34 -1.67 2.90 12.29
N ASN A 35 -2.59 2.36 13.10
CA ASN A 35 -2.73 0.92 13.31
C ASN A 35 -3.93 0.31 12.58
N GLU A 36 -5.07 1.03 12.51
CA GLU A 36 -6.34 0.44 12.11
C GLU A 36 -6.88 0.95 10.78
N SER A 37 -6.44 2.13 10.28
CA SER A 37 -7.01 2.66 9.04
C SER A 37 -6.75 1.75 7.83
N TYR A 38 -7.71 1.70 6.90
CA TYR A 38 -7.56 0.92 5.66
C TYR A 38 -6.36 1.37 4.84
N THR A 39 -6.02 2.66 4.90
CA THR A 39 -4.88 3.23 4.18
C THR A 39 -3.57 2.66 4.71
N ILE A 40 -3.35 2.64 6.05
CA ILE A 40 -2.10 2.07 6.60
C ILE A 40 -2.01 0.57 6.34
N LYS A 41 -3.11 -0.16 6.47
CA LYS A 41 -3.15 -1.60 6.16
C LYS A 41 -2.74 -1.87 4.71
N SER A 42 -3.26 -1.07 3.76
CA SER A 42 -2.88 -1.17 2.35
C SER A 42 -1.40 -0.85 2.12
N HIS A 43 -0.84 0.19 2.76
CA HIS A 43 0.59 0.50 2.67
C HIS A 43 1.46 -0.61 3.27
N THR A 44 1.03 -1.21 4.39
CA THR A 44 1.71 -2.34 5.04
C THR A 44 1.76 -3.56 4.13
N GLU A 45 0.63 -3.91 3.51
CA GLU A 45 0.56 -5.04 2.58
C GLU A 45 1.46 -4.81 1.34
N ASN A 46 1.50 -3.60 0.81
CA ASN A 46 2.38 -3.26 -0.31
C ASN A 46 3.87 -3.38 0.08
N LYS A 47 4.26 -2.88 1.25
CA LYS A 47 5.62 -3.04 1.79
C LYS A 47 5.96 -4.52 1.99
N THR A 48 5.03 -5.31 2.55
CA THR A 48 5.18 -6.76 2.77
C THR A 48 5.33 -7.50 1.44
N ALA A 49 4.56 -7.13 0.42
CA ALA A 49 4.69 -7.71 -0.92
C ALA A 49 6.09 -7.46 -1.52
N MET A 50 6.60 -6.23 -1.43
CA MET A 50 7.96 -5.91 -1.93
C MET A 50 9.07 -6.53 -1.09
N GLN A 51 8.88 -6.68 0.22
CA GLN A 51 9.79 -7.41 1.08
C GLN A 51 9.90 -8.89 0.67
N ASN A 52 8.76 -9.53 0.43
CA ASN A 52 8.72 -10.92 -0.03
C ASN A 52 9.30 -11.06 -1.45
N TYR A 53 9.10 -10.07 -2.32
CA TYR A 53 9.75 -10.02 -3.63
C TYR A 53 11.28 -9.97 -3.51
N PHE A 54 11.81 -9.12 -2.63
CA PHE A 54 13.25 -9.09 -2.32
C PHE A 54 13.74 -10.42 -1.73
N MET A 55 13.00 -10.99 -0.77
CA MET A 55 13.35 -12.29 -0.16
C MET A 55 13.32 -13.44 -1.17
N TYR A 56 12.40 -13.42 -2.13
CA TYR A 56 12.35 -14.36 -3.24
C TYR A 56 13.64 -14.32 -4.07
N HIS A 57 14.11 -13.13 -4.49
CA HIS A 57 15.35 -12.99 -5.25
C HIS A 57 16.59 -13.38 -4.42
N LYS A 58 16.58 -13.09 -3.13
CA LYS A 58 17.64 -13.52 -2.20
C LYS A 58 17.66 -15.04 -2.04
N ALA A 59 16.50 -15.66 -2.00
CA ALA A 59 16.38 -17.11 -1.86
C ALA A 59 16.85 -17.87 -3.12
N GLN A 60 16.90 -17.24 -4.30
CA GLN A 60 17.41 -17.86 -5.53
C GLN A 60 18.89 -18.28 -5.42
N PHE A 61 19.66 -17.67 -4.52
CA PHE A 61 21.06 -18.05 -4.25
C PHE A 61 21.19 -19.20 -3.24
N LYS A 62 20.08 -19.68 -2.68
CA LYS A 62 20.10 -20.86 -1.80
C LYS A 62 19.93 -22.13 -2.61
N PRO A 63 20.48 -23.26 -2.11
CA PRO A 63 20.23 -24.55 -2.71
C PRO A 63 18.73 -24.86 -2.80
N ARG A 64 18.29 -25.40 -3.95
CA ARG A 64 16.91 -25.81 -4.18
C ARG A 64 16.86 -27.31 -4.44
N LEU A 65 15.95 -27.98 -3.79
CA LEU A 65 15.65 -29.39 -3.98
C LEU A 65 14.24 -29.52 -4.57
N ASP A 66 14.15 -30.08 -5.77
CA ASP A 66 12.90 -30.31 -6.46
C ASP A 66 12.67 -31.81 -6.65
N PHE A 67 11.47 -32.25 -6.37
CA PHE A 67 11.03 -33.61 -6.65
C PHE A 67 9.84 -33.58 -7.58
N ASN A 68 9.96 -34.24 -8.74
CA ASN A 68 8.89 -34.38 -9.70
C ASN A 68 8.46 -35.85 -9.78
N LEU A 69 7.20 -36.11 -9.57
CA LEU A 69 6.59 -37.43 -9.74
C LEU A 69 5.90 -37.48 -11.09
N TYR A 70 6.31 -38.41 -11.93
CA TYR A 70 5.62 -38.69 -13.18
C TYR A 70 4.49 -39.69 -12.89
N SER A 71 3.26 -39.27 -13.05
CA SER A 71 2.12 -40.20 -13.01
C SER A 71 2.21 -41.13 -14.22
N PRO A 72 1.64 -42.36 -14.19
CA PRO A 72 1.68 -43.21 -15.34
C PRO A 72 1.22 -42.49 -16.60
N SER A 73 2.12 -42.37 -17.58
CA SER A 73 1.85 -41.77 -18.87
C SER A 73 1.85 -42.86 -19.93
N TRP A 74 0.77 -42.97 -20.70
CA TRP A 74 0.68 -43.85 -21.84
C TRP A 74 0.76 -43.07 -23.12
N ASN A 75 1.62 -43.52 -24.02
CA ASN A 75 1.80 -42.94 -25.34
C ASN A 75 1.95 -44.04 -26.37
N GLU A 76 1.25 -43.99 -27.48
CA GLU A 76 1.39 -44.90 -28.62
C GLU A 76 1.52 -44.08 -29.89
N SER A 77 2.55 -44.40 -30.68
CA SER A 77 2.82 -43.73 -31.94
C SER A 77 2.97 -44.77 -33.05
N VAL A 78 2.38 -44.48 -34.23
CA VAL A 78 2.52 -45.28 -35.40
C VAL A 78 3.46 -44.56 -36.38
N THR A 79 4.54 -45.22 -36.75
CA THR A 79 5.53 -44.63 -37.67
C THR A 79 5.46 -45.39 -39.01
N GLN A 80 5.29 -44.62 -40.07
CA GLN A 80 5.36 -45.14 -41.45
C GLN A 80 6.83 -45.28 -41.85
N ILE A 81 7.21 -46.43 -42.34
CA ILE A 81 8.53 -46.71 -42.91
C ILE A 81 8.36 -46.93 -44.43
N ASN A 82 8.91 -46.05 -45.21
CA ASN A 82 8.91 -46.18 -46.69
C ASN A 82 10.01 -47.12 -47.10
N ARG A 83 9.66 -48.08 -47.97
CA ARG A 83 10.58 -49.04 -48.60
C ARG A 83 10.72 -48.71 -50.09
N PRO A 84 11.94 -48.73 -50.68
CA PRO A 84 12.12 -48.32 -52.08
C PRO A 84 11.31 -49.11 -53.07
N ASP A 85 11.13 -50.39 -52.83
CA ASP A 85 10.54 -51.31 -53.81
C ASP A 85 9.25 -52.03 -53.32
N SER A 86 8.60 -51.50 -52.28
CA SER A 86 7.40 -52.11 -51.74
C SER A 86 6.49 -51.06 -51.05
N LEU A 87 5.28 -51.46 -50.70
CA LEU A 87 4.36 -50.62 -49.96
C LEU A 87 4.95 -50.20 -48.62
N PRO A 88 4.67 -48.96 -48.17
CA PRO A 88 5.06 -48.52 -46.83
C PRO A 88 4.54 -49.44 -45.76
N VAL A 89 5.34 -49.64 -44.70
CA VAL A 89 4.92 -50.40 -43.50
C VAL A 89 4.71 -49.46 -42.33
N PHE A 90 3.83 -49.87 -41.44
CA PHE A 90 3.47 -49.11 -40.26
C PHE A 90 3.88 -49.87 -39.01
N ASN A 91 4.84 -49.33 -38.24
CA ASN A 91 5.20 -49.92 -36.93
C ASN A 91 4.58 -49.06 -35.83
N SER A 92 3.95 -49.74 -34.88
CA SER A 92 3.43 -49.09 -33.67
C SER A 92 4.39 -49.32 -32.51
N THR A 93 4.68 -48.22 -31.79
CA THR A 93 5.41 -48.30 -30.52
C THR A 93 4.61 -47.58 -29.43
N GLY A 94 4.35 -48.29 -28.35
CA GLY A 94 3.63 -47.78 -27.19
C GLY A 94 4.53 -47.80 -25.96
N SER A 95 4.39 -46.81 -25.09
CA SER A 95 5.05 -46.77 -23.80
C SER A 95 4.09 -46.43 -22.67
N LEU A 96 4.16 -47.18 -21.59
CA LEU A 96 3.53 -46.83 -20.31
C LEU A 96 4.65 -46.58 -19.30
N ARG A 97 4.80 -45.32 -18.85
CA ARG A 97 5.90 -44.91 -17.99
C ARG A 97 5.39 -44.30 -16.69
N GLY A 98 6.03 -44.66 -15.56
CA GLY A 98 5.84 -44.04 -14.25
C GLY A 98 7.15 -43.95 -13.48
N GLY A 99 7.35 -42.86 -12.74
CA GLY A 99 8.61 -42.65 -12.01
C GLY A 99 8.73 -41.25 -11.44
N GLY A 100 9.95 -40.86 -11.07
CA GLY A 100 10.21 -39.52 -10.55
C GLY A 100 11.63 -39.05 -10.81
N ASP A 101 11.84 -37.77 -10.67
CA ASP A 101 13.17 -37.19 -10.59
C ASP A 101 13.35 -36.32 -9.36
N LEU A 102 14.56 -36.38 -8.80
CA LEU A 102 15.02 -35.55 -7.70
C LEU A 102 16.17 -34.71 -8.23
N SER A 103 16.06 -33.39 -8.13
CA SER A 103 17.11 -32.48 -8.54
C SER A 103 17.50 -31.50 -7.42
N PHE A 104 18.79 -31.39 -7.18
CA PHE A 104 19.40 -30.42 -6.27
C PHE A 104 20.15 -29.40 -7.11
N THR A 105 19.75 -28.14 -7.03
CA THR A 105 20.36 -27.05 -7.81
C THR A 105 20.93 -26.00 -6.87
N TYR A 106 22.19 -25.64 -7.09
CA TYR A 106 22.88 -24.56 -6.38
C TYR A 106 23.39 -23.51 -7.36
N ILE A 107 22.99 -22.26 -7.14
CA ILE A 107 23.43 -21.12 -7.94
C ILE A 107 24.69 -20.53 -7.34
N LEU A 108 25.74 -20.45 -8.16
CA LEU A 108 27.02 -19.91 -7.75
C LEU A 108 26.99 -18.37 -7.71
N PRO A 109 27.78 -17.74 -6.81
CA PRO A 109 27.91 -16.28 -6.78
C PRO A 109 28.40 -15.66 -8.10
N THR A 110 29.02 -16.45 -8.95
CA THR A 110 29.48 -16.08 -10.29
C THR A 110 28.38 -16.05 -11.34
N GLY A 111 27.15 -16.49 -10.98
CA GLY A 111 26.00 -16.59 -11.90
C GLY A 111 25.92 -17.93 -12.64
N GLY A 112 26.83 -18.85 -12.38
CA GLY A 112 26.72 -20.23 -12.85
C GLY A 112 25.79 -21.05 -11.94
N ASN A 113 25.50 -22.29 -12.38
CA ASN A 113 24.75 -23.25 -11.59
C ASN A 113 25.40 -24.62 -11.58
N LEU A 114 25.31 -25.29 -10.45
CA LEU A 114 25.63 -26.68 -10.24
C LEU A 114 24.35 -27.43 -9.95
N ALA A 115 24.06 -28.48 -10.72
CA ALA A 115 22.88 -29.30 -10.47
C ALA A 115 23.27 -30.79 -10.35
N LEU A 116 22.75 -31.45 -9.29
CA LEU A 116 22.73 -32.88 -9.13
C LEU A 116 21.34 -33.36 -9.48
N HIS A 117 21.22 -34.39 -10.28
CA HIS A 117 19.92 -34.96 -10.64
C HIS A 117 19.92 -36.49 -10.55
N SER A 118 18.77 -37.02 -10.13
CA SER A 118 18.48 -38.42 -10.10
C SER A 118 17.16 -38.69 -10.76
N ILE A 119 17.13 -39.49 -11.81
CA ILE A 119 15.92 -39.88 -12.52
C ILE A 119 15.74 -41.37 -12.36
N ILE A 120 14.54 -41.78 -11.91
CA ILE A 120 14.19 -43.17 -11.70
C ILE A 120 12.79 -43.38 -12.27
N TYR A 121 12.67 -44.30 -13.23
CA TYR A 121 11.35 -44.64 -13.78
C TYR A 121 11.29 -46.10 -14.21
N GLN A 122 10.08 -46.64 -14.20
CA GLN A 122 9.73 -47.88 -14.86
C GLN A 122 8.96 -47.60 -16.15
N GLU A 123 9.22 -48.33 -17.20
CA GLU A 123 8.57 -48.19 -18.48
C GLU A 123 8.22 -49.59 -19.02
N GLN A 124 6.99 -49.75 -19.49
CA GLN A 124 6.56 -50.88 -20.28
C GLN A 124 6.51 -50.43 -21.74
N LEU A 125 7.42 -50.97 -22.54
CA LEU A 125 7.45 -50.76 -23.98
C LEU A 125 6.62 -51.82 -24.69
N THR A 126 5.77 -51.39 -25.62
CA THR A 126 4.99 -52.27 -26.47
C THR A 126 5.39 -51.95 -27.92
N THR A 127 5.75 -52.95 -28.70
CA THR A 127 6.14 -52.78 -30.10
C THR A 127 5.34 -53.75 -30.97
N ASN A 128 4.75 -53.24 -32.02
CA ASN A 128 4.06 -54.03 -33.07
C ASN A 128 4.77 -53.76 -34.37
N LEU A 129 5.57 -54.74 -34.82
CA LEU A 129 6.36 -54.66 -36.02
C LEU A 129 5.73 -55.49 -37.14
N GLU A 130 5.70 -54.94 -38.37
CA GLU A 130 5.27 -55.72 -39.54
C GLU A 130 6.13 -56.95 -39.79
N SER A 131 7.46 -56.83 -39.61
CA SER A 131 8.40 -57.96 -39.77
C SER A 131 8.12 -59.14 -38.88
N GLN A 132 7.27 -58.96 -37.85
CA GLN A 132 6.84 -59.98 -36.92
C GLN A 132 5.32 -60.23 -36.94
N GLY A 133 4.69 -59.88 -38.07
CA GLY A 133 3.25 -60.08 -38.28
C GLY A 133 2.38 -59.26 -37.34
N TYR A 134 2.86 -58.10 -36.89
CA TYR A 134 2.16 -57.25 -35.89
C TYR A 134 1.88 -57.90 -34.54
N ASN A 135 2.63 -58.92 -34.20
CA ASN A 135 2.55 -59.51 -32.89
C ASN A 135 3.03 -58.51 -31.84
N LYS A 136 2.23 -58.33 -30.77
CA LYS A 136 2.54 -57.44 -29.66
C LYS A 136 3.72 -57.97 -28.85
N LEU A 137 4.83 -57.32 -28.94
CA LEU A 137 5.99 -57.54 -28.06
C LEU A 137 5.96 -56.54 -26.90
N THR A 138 6.08 -57.05 -25.70
CA THR A 138 6.11 -56.20 -24.51
C THR A 138 7.42 -56.41 -23.79
N ALA A 139 8.12 -55.36 -23.46
CA ALA A 139 9.34 -55.35 -22.65
C ALA A 139 9.16 -54.41 -21.46
N ASN A 140 9.46 -54.92 -20.27
CA ASN A 140 9.47 -54.09 -19.05
C ASN A 140 10.91 -53.67 -18.76
N GLN A 141 11.09 -52.39 -18.50
CA GLN A 141 12.41 -51.86 -18.15
C GLN A 141 12.31 -50.89 -16.96
N ALA A 142 13.36 -50.84 -16.14
CA ALA A 142 13.60 -49.85 -15.14
C ALA A 142 14.85 -49.03 -15.54
N TYR A 143 14.74 -47.73 -15.43
CA TYR A 143 15.81 -46.80 -15.75
C TYR A 143 16.21 -46.02 -14.51
N THR A 144 17.51 -45.96 -14.25
CA THR A 144 18.08 -45.17 -13.15
C THR A 144 19.20 -44.31 -13.73
N LYS A 145 19.17 -43.02 -13.45
CA LYS A 145 20.20 -42.08 -13.89
C LYS A 145 20.60 -41.23 -12.69
N PHE A 146 21.89 -41.06 -12.47
CA PHE A 146 22.47 -40.07 -11.59
C PHE A 146 23.42 -39.19 -12.39
N GLY A 147 23.33 -37.90 -12.17
CA GLY A 147 24.15 -36.97 -12.91
C GLY A 147 24.48 -35.70 -12.16
N ILE A 148 25.56 -35.08 -12.58
CA ILE A 148 26.00 -33.76 -12.19
C ILE A 148 26.15 -32.91 -13.43
N SER A 149 25.58 -31.69 -13.39
CA SER A 149 25.77 -30.71 -14.45
C SER A 149 26.24 -29.39 -13.88
N PHE A 150 27.14 -28.76 -14.60
CA PHE A 150 27.68 -27.44 -14.31
C PHE A 150 27.47 -26.54 -15.53
N ASN A 151 26.98 -25.32 -15.27
CA ASN A 151 26.81 -24.31 -16.31
C ASN A 151 27.32 -22.98 -15.76
N GLN A 152 28.28 -22.36 -16.45
CA GLN A 152 28.90 -21.11 -16.06
C GLN A 152 28.92 -20.13 -17.21
N PRO A 153 28.09 -19.06 -17.14
CA PRO A 153 28.24 -17.92 -18.02
C PRO A 153 29.57 -17.22 -17.77
N ILE A 154 30.27 -16.88 -18.84
CA ILE A 154 31.51 -16.12 -18.83
C ILE A 154 31.40 -14.90 -19.72
N PHE A 155 32.16 -13.86 -19.45
CA PHE A 155 32.08 -12.55 -20.11
C PHE A 155 30.74 -11.85 -19.95
N THR A 156 29.93 -12.25 -18.95
CA THR A 156 28.63 -11.63 -18.64
C THR A 156 28.55 -11.33 -17.16
N LYS A 157 27.91 -10.23 -16.76
CA LYS A 157 27.58 -10.01 -15.36
C LYS A 157 26.53 -11.03 -14.90
N ASN A 158 26.56 -11.33 -13.62
CA ASN A 158 25.55 -12.17 -12.99
C ASN A 158 24.19 -11.46 -12.97
N THR A 159 23.26 -11.87 -13.84
CA THR A 159 21.93 -11.31 -13.97
C THR A 159 21.08 -11.51 -12.71
N LEU A 160 21.30 -12.61 -11.98
CA LEU A 160 20.58 -12.87 -10.71
C LEU A 160 21.00 -11.89 -9.62
N ARG A 161 22.29 -11.51 -9.59
CA ARG A 161 22.77 -10.48 -8.66
C ARG A 161 22.21 -9.10 -8.99
N GLU A 162 22.07 -8.78 -10.29
CA GLU A 162 21.41 -7.55 -10.71
C GLU A 162 19.92 -7.55 -10.34
N ASN A 163 19.21 -8.65 -10.57
CA ASN A 163 17.82 -8.79 -10.18
C ASN A 163 17.62 -8.68 -8.65
N LEU A 164 18.57 -9.20 -7.86
CA LEU A 164 18.55 -9.03 -6.41
C LEU A 164 18.75 -7.56 -6.02
N GLN A 165 19.68 -6.85 -6.66
CA GLN A 165 19.91 -5.42 -6.41
C GLN A 165 18.72 -4.59 -6.83
N GLU A 166 18.09 -4.89 -7.94
CA GLU A 166 16.85 -4.28 -8.40
C GLU A 166 15.69 -4.49 -7.40
N ALA A 167 15.54 -5.74 -6.92
CA ALA A 167 14.54 -6.08 -5.90
C ALA A 167 14.80 -5.36 -4.56
N GLU A 168 16.05 -5.15 -4.18
CA GLU A 168 16.44 -4.37 -3.00
C GLU A 168 16.05 -2.91 -3.14
N TYR A 169 16.33 -2.28 -4.28
CA TYR A 169 15.92 -0.91 -4.55
C TYR A 169 14.39 -0.75 -4.57
N GLN A 170 13.66 -1.71 -5.15
CA GLN A 170 12.19 -1.70 -5.12
C GLN A 170 11.65 -1.85 -3.68
N TYR A 171 12.26 -2.66 -2.84
CA TYR A 171 11.88 -2.79 -1.43
C TYR A 171 12.17 -1.48 -0.66
N GLN A 172 13.34 -0.84 -0.87
CA GLN A 172 13.67 0.45 -0.25
C GLN A 172 12.65 1.53 -0.67
N ARG A 173 12.31 1.62 -1.96
CA ARG A 173 11.28 2.54 -2.46
C ARG A 173 9.91 2.29 -1.82
N SER A 174 9.53 1.03 -1.67
CA SER A 174 8.28 0.67 -0.99
C SER A 174 8.29 1.02 0.50
N SER A 175 9.45 0.92 1.17
CA SER A 175 9.62 1.36 2.55
C SER A 175 9.47 2.88 2.68
N ASN A 176 10.08 3.65 1.78
CA ASN A 176 9.94 5.11 1.72
C ASN A 176 8.48 5.51 1.47
N TYR A 177 7.80 4.81 0.56
CA TYR A 177 6.37 5.03 0.29
C TYR A 177 5.49 4.75 1.53
N TYR A 178 5.79 3.69 2.28
CA TYR A 178 5.11 3.38 3.54
C TYR A 178 5.29 4.51 4.57
N THR A 179 6.52 4.98 4.79
CA THR A 179 6.81 6.06 5.75
C THR A 179 6.13 7.37 5.33
N ARG A 180 6.15 7.71 4.04
CA ARG A 180 5.40 8.87 3.51
C ARG A 180 3.90 8.71 3.75
N GLY A 181 3.37 7.50 3.50
CA GLY A 181 1.97 7.17 3.75
C GLY A 181 1.57 7.38 5.22
N GLN A 182 2.43 7.07 6.18
CA GLN A 182 2.19 7.37 7.59
C GLN A 182 2.06 8.89 7.83
N MET A 183 2.93 9.71 7.23
CA MET A 183 2.85 11.18 7.34
C MET A 183 1.56 11.74 6.71
N ASP A 184 1.17 11.21 5.58
CA ASP A 184 -0.08 11.60 4.91
C ASP A 184 -1.31 11.21 5.74
N ILE A 185 -1.27 10.05 6.43
CA ILE A 185 -2.33 9.63 7.35
C ILE A 185 -2.41 10.62 8.52
N VAL A 186 -1.30 10.96 9.17
CA VAL A 186 -1.28 11.94 10.27
C VAL A 186 -1.89 13.27 9.82
N TYR A 187 -1.52 13.77 8.65
CA TYR A 187 -2.09 15.00 8.10
C TYR A 187 -3.59 14.88 7.83
N ASN A 188 -4.04 13.77 7.22
CA ASN A 188 -5.45 13.55 6.93
C ASN A 188 -6.28 13.39 8.22
N VAL A 189 -5.74 12.71 9.24
CA VAL A 189 -6.36 12.63 10.57
C VAL A 189 -6.46 14.01 11.20
N THR A 190 -5.42 14.83 11.10
CA THR A 190 -5.44 16.23 11.54
C THR A 190 -6.58 16.99 10.88
N LYS A 191 -6.73 16.86 9.56
CA LYS A 191 -7.80 17.50 8.79
C LYS A 191 -9.19 17.02 9.24
N GLY A 192 -9.38 15.69 9.38
CA GLY A 192 -10.65 15.10 9.82
C GLY A 192 -11.00 15.46 11.26
N PHE A 193 -10.01 15.47 12.16
CA PHE A 193 -10.18 15.87 13.54
C PHE A 193 -10.67 17.33 13.67
N TYR A 194 -10.04 18.25 12.93
CA TYR A 194 -10.45 19.64 12.92
C TYR A 194 -11.76 19.89 12.17
N ALA A 195 -12.15 19.06 11.21
CA ALA A 195 -13.48 19.11 10.59
C ALA A 195 -14.58 18.74 11.60
N LEU A 196 -14.38 17.66 12.35
CA LEU A 196 -15.28 17.25 13.44
C LEU A 196 -15.32 18.30 14.57
N TYR A 197 -14.16 18.87 14.92
CA TYR A 197 -14.07 19.96 15.88
C TYR A 197 -14.91 21.17 15.45
N ARG A 198 -14.75 21.58 14.21
CA ARG A 198 -15.55 22.67 13.62
C ARG A 198 -17.04 22.38 13.76
N ALA A 199 -17.49 21.19 13.34
CA ALA A 199 -18.91 20.81 13.41
C ALA A 199 -19.43 20.78 14.85
N THR A 200 -18.61 20.34 15.81
CA THR A 200 -18.95 20.35 17.24
C THR A 200 -19.10 21.77 17.77
N ARG A 201 -18.16 22.66 17.44
CA ARG A 201 -18.25 24.09 17.85
C ARG A 201 -19.40 24.84 17.18
N GLU A 202 -19.74 24.49 15.96
CA GLU A 202 -20.89 25.06 15.24
C GLU A 202 -22.21 24.70 15.93
N VAL A 203 -22.36 23.49 16.46
CA VAL A 203 -23.52 23.10 17.28
C VAL A 203 -23.58 23.95 18.56
N GLU A 204 -22.44 24.18 19.24
CA GLU A 204 -22.40 25.00 20.46
C GLU A 204 -22.78 26.46 20.16
N ILE A 205 -22.26 27.06 19.09
CA ILE A 205 -22.57 28.43 18.67
C ILE A 205 -24.08 28.55 18.32
N ASN A 206 -24.63 27.60 17.55
CA ASN A 206 -26.05 27.63 17.20
C ASN A 206 -26.96 27.37 18.41
N LYS A 207 -26.53 26.59 19.38
CA LYS A 207 -27.25 26.39 20.64
C LYS A 207 -27.29 27.68 21.46
N GLU A 208 -26.15 28.35 21.61
CA GLU A 208 -26.07 29.66 22.29
C GLU A 208 -26.93 30.69 21.58
N LYS A 209 -26.89 30.75 20.24
CA LYS A 209 -27.69 31.62 19.43
C LYS A 209 -29.16 31.39 19.66
N LEU A 210 -29.65 30.15 19.66
CA LEU A 210 -31.05 29.82 19.93
C LEU A 210 -31.48 30.24 21.34
N GLU A 211 -30.66 30.07 22.36
CA GLU A 211 -31.00 30.50 23.70
C GLU A 211 -31.11 32.03 23.79
N ASN A 212 -30.23 32.77 23.11
CA ASN A 212 -30.27 34.22 23.02
C ASN A 212 -31.54 34.69 22.29
N SER A 213 -31.91 34.03 21.18
CA SER A 213 -33.15 34.37 20.42
C SER A 213 -34.42 34.10 21.26
N LYS A 214 -34.45 33.01 22.03
CA LYS A 214 -35.53 32.70 22.96
C LYS A 214 -35.67 33.78 24.04
N GLU A 215 -34.56 34.26 24.59
CA GLU A 215 -34.57 35.32 25.55
C GLU A 215 -35.03 36.65 24.99
N ALA A 216 -34.57 36.99 23.76
CA ALA A 216 -35.05 38.18 23.05
C ALA A 216 -36.56 38.12 22.78
N TYR A 217 -37.08 36.97 22.35
CA TYR A 217 -38.53 36.74 22.17
C TYR A 217 -39.30 36.89 23.46
N ARG A 218 -38.81 36.35 24.57
CA ARG A 218 -39.40 36.49 25.90
C ARG A 218 -39.51 37.97 26.31
N ILE A 219 -38.42 38.73 26.12
CA ILE A 219 -38.38 40.17 26.40
C ILE A 219 -39.36 40.96 25.52
N ALA A 220 -39.39 40.63 24.23
CA ALA A 220 -40.32 41.26 23.27
C ALA A 220 -41.79 41.04 23.69
N ARG A 221 -42.17 39.84 24.08
CA ARG A 221 -43.51 39.53 24.60
C ARG A 221 -43.87 40.38 25.83
N LEU A 222 -42.97 40.48 26.81
CA LEU A 222 -43.19 41.30 28.01
C LEU A 222 -43.39 42.78 27.67
N LYS A 223 -42.66 43.31 26.66
CA LYS A 223 -42.82 44.68 26.19
C LYS A 223 -44.13 44.89 25.46
N LEU A 224 -44.63 43.90 24.70
CA LEU A 224 -45.95 43.96 24.05
C LEU A 224 -47.07 44.01 25.12
N GLU A 225 -46.99 43.13 26.15
CA GLU A 225 -47.93 43.12 27.26
C GLU A 225 -47.96 44.47 27.99
N ALA A 226 -46.80 45.11 28.10
CA ALA A 226 -46.66 46.48 28.64
C ALA A 226 -47.02 47.58 27.64
N LYS A 227 -47.51 47.24 26.40
CA LYS A 227 -47.85 48.15 25.31
C LYS A 227 -46.71 49.08 24.87
N ARG A 228 -45.46 48.60 24.96
CA ARG A 228 -44.28 49.38 24.60
C ARG A 228 -43.77 49.13 23.18
N ILE A 229 -44.17 48.02 22.55
CA ILE A 229 -43.81 47.67 21.18
C ILE A 229 -45.04 47.16 20.40
N ALA A 230 -44.93 47.15 19.06
CA ALA A 230 -45.96 46.61 18.18
C ALA A 230 -45.90 45.07 18.14
N GLU A 231 -47.01 44.40 17.86
CA GLU A 231 -47.12 42.96 17.68
C GLU A 231 -46.16 42.42 16.60
N ALA A 232 -45.94 43.22 15.53
CA ALA A 232 -45.00 42.88 14.46
C ALA A 232 -43.58 42.63 14.97
N GLU A 233 -43.09 43.32 16.00
CA GLU A 233 -41.77 43.12 16.60
C GLU A 233 -41.66 41.76 17.30
N VAL A 234 -42.76 41.31 17.93
CA VAL A 234 -42.81 39.98 18.58
C VAL A 234 -42.82 38.88 17.54
N LEU A 235 -43.55 39.03 16.43
CA LEU A 235 -43.58 38.08 15.30
C LEU A 235 -42.20 37.95 14.67
N ILE A 236 -41.44 39.05 14.52
CA ILE A 236 -40.03 39.00 14.02
C ILE A 236 -39.18 38.19 14.96
N ALA A 237 -39.24 38.41 16.26
CA ALA A 237 -38.46 37.66 17.22
C ALA A 237 -38.85 36.16 17.27
N GLU A 238 -40.14 35.84 17.05
CA GLU A 238 -40.62 34.44 16.95
C GLU A 238 -40.05 33.73 15.71
N VAL A 239 -40.04 34.40 14.57
CA VAL A 239 -39.47 33.89 13.30
C VAL A 239 -37.97 33.60 13.50
N GLU A 240 -37.22 34.46 14.21
CA GLU A 240 -35.81 34.23 14.50
C GLU A 240 -35.60 32.97 15.35
N VAL A 241 -36.43 32.74 16.37
CA VAL A 241 -36.37 31.52 17.19
C VAL A 241 -36.58 30.27 16.32
N GLU A 242 -37.55 30.26 15.44
CA GLU A 242 -37.81 29.10 14.57
C GLU A 242 -36.67 28.85 13.54
N GLN A 243 -36.09 29.94 13.00
CA GLN A 243 -34.94 29.85 12.13
C GLN A 243 -33.70 29.27 12.87
N ASP A 244 -33.44 29.72 14.10
CA ASP A 244 -32.31 29.24 14.89
C ASP A 244 -32.50 27.79 15.36
N LYS A 245 -33.75 27.33 15.61
CA LYS A 245 -34.06 25.91 15.83
C LYS A 245 -33.70 25.07 14.59
N ALA A 246 -34.08 25.56 13.39
CA ALA A 246 -33.74 24.86 12.15
C ALA A 246 -32.21 24.76 11.93
N ARG A 247 -31.49 25.87 12.14
CA ARG A 247 -30.02 25.90 12.04
C ARG A 247 -29.34 24.96 13.05
N LEU A 248 -29.85 24.91 14.29
CA LEU A 248 -29.32 23.96 15.29
C LEU A 248 -29.53 22.51 14.88
N SER A 249 -30.72 22.17 14.37
CA SER A 249 -31.03 20.84 13.85
C SER A 249 -30.12 20.43 12.70
N GLU A 250 -29.84 21.35 11.77
CA GLU A 250 -28.91 21.14 10.66
C GLU A 250 -27.46 20.90 11.16
N SER A 251 -27.00 21.73 12.10
CA SER A 251 -25.64 21.60 12.66
C SER A 251 -25.44 20.29 13.43
N ILE A 252 -26.47 19.82 14.16
CA ILE A 252 -26.44 18.51 14.82
C ILE A 252 -26.30 17.38 13.79
N SER A 253 -27.10 17.43 12.71
CA SER A 253 -27.02 16.43 11.64
C SER A 253 -25.66 16.45 10.93
N ASN A 254 -25.08 17.63 10.74
CA ASN A 254 -23.74 17.79 10.18
C ASN A 254 -22.66 17.22 11.10
N LYS A 255 -22.74 17.47 12.43
CA LYS A 255 -21.81 16.88 13.42
C LYS A 255 -21.81 15.35 13.36
N GLU A 256 -22.99 14.71 13.31
CA GLU A 256 -23.07 13.25 13.22
C GLU A 256 -22.48 12.72 11.90
N ARG A 257 -22.67 13.41 10.79
CA ARG A 257 -22.05 13.08 9.51
C ARG A 257 -20.52 13.16 9.56
N GLU A 258 -19.96 14.23 10.15
CA GLU A 258 -18.53 14.40 10.32
C GLU A 258 -17.94 13.36 11.28
N LYS A 259 -18.68 12.92 12.32
CA LYS A 259 -18.28 11.80 13.17
C LYS A 259 -18.11 10.51 12.38
N ASP A 260 -19.05 10.18 11.51
CA ASP A 260 -18.99 8.96 10.72
C ASP A 260 -17.84 8.99 9.70
N ILE A 261 -17.62 10.14 9.05
CA ILE A 261 -16.47 10.36 8.16
C ILE A 261 -15.15 10.17 8.95
N PHE A 262 -15.08 10.73 10.15
CA PHE A 262 -13.88 10.64 10.98
C PHE A 262 -13.63 9.20 11.47
N LYS A 263 -14.66 8.48 11.93
CA LYS A 263 -14.56 7.05 12.28
C LYS A 263 -14.01 6.22 11.12
N GLN A 264 -14.56 6.41 9.92
CA GLN A 264 -14.09 5.72 8.72
C GLN A 264 -12.63 6.05 8.41
N LEU A 265 -12.22 7.31 8.55
CA LEU A 265 -10.86 7.77 8.29
C LEU A 265 -9.84 7.09 9.19
N ILE A 266 -10.15 6.98 10.50
CA ILE A 266 -9.24 6.36 11.48
C ILE A 266 -9.40 4.84 11.60
N GLY A 267 -10.34 4.23 10.87
CA GLY A 267 -10.56 2.78 10.86
C GLY A 267 -11.40 2.25 12.02
N LEU A 268 -12.20 3.09 12.67
CA LEU A 268 -13.13 2.67 13.71
C LEU A 268 -14.47 2.19 13.12
N ASN A 269 -15.12 1.27 13.86
CA ASN A 269 -16.48 0.84 13.52
C ASN A 269 -17.45 2.03 13.68
N LEU A 270 -18.35 2.20 12.70
CA LEU A 270 -19.37 3.26 12.68
C LEU A 270 -20.34 3.18 13.85
N GLU A 271 -20.56 2.00 14.43
CA GLU A 271 -21.43 1.79 15.59
C GLU A 271 -20.85 2.36 16.90
N LYS A 272 -19.53 2.60 16.98
CA LYS A 272 -18.92 3.19 18.19
C LYS A 272 -19.35 4.64 18.34
N ASN A 273 -19.82 5.00 19.52
CA ASN A 273 -20.07 6.42 19.83
C ASN A 273 -18.76 7.07 20.27
N ILE A 274 -18.37 8.14 19.55
CA ILE A 274 -17.15 8.91 19.83
C ILE A 274 -17.51 10.37 20.04
N ASP A 275 -16.70 11.07 20.81
CA ASP A 275 -16.60 12.53 20.82
C ASP A 275 -15.13 12.93 20.96
N ILE A 276 -14.81 14.19 20.69
CA ILE A 276 -13.42 14.66 20.72
C ILE A 276 -13.18 15.61 21.87
N ILE A 277 -12.00 15.47 22.49
CA ILE A 277 -11.53 16.43 23.48
C ILE A 277 -10.74 17.51 22.74
N THR A 278 -11.18 18.75 22.93
CA THR A 278 -10.55 19.89 22.26
C THR A 278 -10.15 20.95 23.25
N ASN A 279 -8.88 21.32 23.23
CA ASN A 279 -8.37 22.47 23.94
C ASN A 279 -7.84 23.48 22.93
N ILE A 280 -8.42 24.68 22.89
CA ILE A 280 -7.95 25.75 22.01
C ILE A 280 -6.74 26.40 22.66
N MET A 281 -5.58 25.80 22.43
CA MET A 281 -4.31 26.46 22.67
C MET A 281 -3.54 26.52 21.36
N TYR A 282 -2.95 27.66 21.06
CA TYR A 282 -2.02 27.78 19.95
C TYR A 282 -0.79 28.55 20.39
N ASP A 283 0.37 28.01 20.02
CA ASP A 283 1.64 28.69 20.19
C ASP A 283 2.11 29.25 18.86
N THR A 284 2.64 30.45 18.90
CA THR A 284 3.25 31.06 17.72
C THR A 284 4.76 30.87 17.78
N PHE A 285 5.34 30.45 16.66
CA PHE A 285 6.79 30.26 16.53
C PHE A 285 7.31 30.91 15.26
N ALA A 286 8.60 31.28 15.29
CA ALA A 286 9.26 31.84 14.12
C ALA A 286 9.77 30.72 13.21
N ILE A 287 9.59 30.88 11.90
CA ILE A 287 10.05 29.93 10.89
C ILE A 287 11.08 30.63 10.00
N ASP A 288 12.32 30.11 10.00
CA ASP A 288 13.32 30.49 9.00
C ASP A 288 13.12 29.66 7.74
N ILE A 289 12.91 30.34 6.62
CA ILE A 289 12.65 29.72 5.33
C ILE A 289 13.85 28.91 4.82
N ASN A 290 15.08 29.35 5.12
CA ASN A 290 16.29 28.67 4.66
C ASN A 290 16.46 27.35 5.41
N ILE A 291 16.24 27.34 6.73
CA ILE A 291 16.24 26.14 7.54
C ILE A 291 15.14 25.18 7.07
N ALA A 292 13.95 25.71 6.78
CA ALA A 292 12.83 24.88 6.30
C ALA A 292 13.16 24.20 4.96
N ILE A 293 13.79 24.91 4.02
CA ILE A 293 14.23 24.35 2.73
C ILE A 293 15.33 23.30 2.94
N GLU A 294 16.34 23.61 3.76
CA GLU A 294 17.44 22.69 4.06
C GLU A 294 16.93 21.38 4.67
N GLN A 295 16.06 21.47 5.68
CA GLN A 295 15.48 20.28 6.32
C GLN A 295 14.63 19.46 5.35
N ALA A 296 13.83 20.12 4.51
CA ALA A 296 13.04 19.43 3.50
C ALA A 296 13.91 18.70 2.48
N LEU A 297 14.95 19.35 1.95
CA LEU A 297 15.86 18.74 0.98
C LEU A 297 16.68 17.58 1.57
N THR A 298 16.94 17.61 2.87
CA THR A 298 17.69 16.57 3.57
C THR A 298 16.80 15.37 3.95
N ASN A 299 15.56 15.62 4.40
CA ASN A 299 14.74 14.59 5.06
C ASN A 299 13.62 14.03 4.17
N ARG A 300 13.25 14.72 3.07
CA ARG A 300 12.12 14.23 2.23
C ARG A 300 12.52 12.99 1.43
N LEU A 301 11.76 11.92 1.68
CA LEU A 301 11.99 10.59 1.09
C LEU A 301 11.75 10.54 -0.43
N GLU A 302 11.06 11.54 -1.01
CA GLU A 302 10.88 11.66 -2.46
C GLU A 302 12.21 11.84 -3.20
N ILE A 303 13.19 12.51 -2.59
CA ILE A 303 14.52 12.69 -3.18
C ILE A 303 15.28 11.37 -3.19
N GLU A 304 15.21 10.62 -2.10
CA GLU A 304 15.80 9.28 -2.01
C GLU A 304 15.12 8.32 -3.00
N ASP A 305 13.79 8.36 -3.11
CA ASP A 305 13.04 7.54 -4.05
C ASP A 305 13.42 7.83 -5.50
N ALA A 306 13.61 9.11 -5.87
CA ALA A 306 14.09 9.51 -7.18
C ALA A 306 15.53 9.04 -7.44
N GLU A 307 16.41 9.06 -6.43
CA GLU A 307 17.77 8.53 -6.55
C GLU A 307 17.77 7.02 -6.76
N LEU A 308 16.95 6.28 -6.02
CA LEU A 308 16.77 4.84 -6.21
C LEU A 308 16.21 4.52 -7.60
N TYR A 309 15.27 5.32 -8.08
CA TYR A 309 14.72 5.18 -9.44
C TYR A 309 15.80 5.42 -10.52
N LYS A 310 16.63 6.45 -10.34
CA LYS A 310 17.79 6.69 -11.21
C LYS A 310 18.74 5.48 -11.23
N LYS A 311 19.08 4.89 -10.07
CA LYS A 311 19.91 3.68 -9.98
C LYS A 311 19.32 2.49 -10.74
N LEU A 312 18.00 2.33 -10.73
CA LEU A 312 17.31 1.32 -11.55
C LEU A 312 17.54 1.57 -13.05
N ARG A 313 17.45 2.83 -13.51
CA ARG A 313 17.73 3.20 -14.92
C ARG A 313 19.21 3.00 -15.30
N GLU A 314 20.15 3.19 -14.36
CA GLU A 314 21.58 2.86 -14.58
C GLU A 314 21.78 1.35 -14.84
N ILE A 315 21.07 0.48 -14.09
CA ILE A 315 21.07 -0.97 -14.32
C ILE A 315 20.53 -1.27 -15.73
N ASP A 316 19.45 -0.61 -16.17
CA ASP A 316 18.87 -0.81 -17.52
C ASP A 316 19.84 -0.41 -18.63
N VAL A 317 20.56 0.70 -18.48
CA VAL A 317 21.62 1.13 -19.42
C VAL A 317 22.72 0.09 -19.50
N ASP A 318 23.19 -0.41 -18.37
CA ASP A 318 24.23 -1.44 -18.33
C ASP A 318 23.76 -2.76 -18.96
N ARG A 319 22.50 -3.16 -18.71
CA ARG A 319 21.88 -4.33 -19.30
C ARG A 319 21.80 -4.20 -20.83
N ALA A 320 21.36 -3.02 -21.31
CA ALA A 320 21.29 -2.75 -22.75
C ALA A 320 22.66 -2.76 -23.45
N LYS A 321 23.72 -2.25 -22.82
CA LYS A 321 25.10 -2.30 -23.37
C LYS A 321 25.59 -3.74 -23.53
N ARG A 322 25.34 -4.59 -22.53
CA ARG A 322 25.80 -5.98 -22.52
C ARG A 322 25.13 -6.88 -23.57
N GLU A 323 23.98 -6.48 -24.11
CA GLU A 323 23.36 -7.24 -25.21
C GLU A 323 24.24 -7.31 -26.46
N ARG A 324 25.17 -6.37 -26.61
CA ARG A 324 26.10 -6.26 -27.74
C ARG A 324 27.51 -6.81 -27.43
N GLU A 325 27.75 -7.24 -26.21
CA GLU A 325 29.07 -7.77 -25.80
C GLU A 325 29.20 -9.25 -26.16
N LEU A 326 30.45 -9.71 -26.20
CA LEU A 326 30.77 -11.13 -26.33
C LEU A 326 30.20 -11.88 -25.10
N LYS A 327 29.47 -12.94 -25.36
CA LYS A 327 28.91 -13.82 -24.33
C LYS A 327 29.54 -15.20 -24.48
N GLY A 328 29.97 -15.76 -23.37
CA GLY A 328 30.48 -17.12 -23.32
C GLY A 328 29.68 -17.97 -22.33
N ASN A 329 29.67 -19.26 -22.57
CA ASN A 329 29.10 -20.23 -21.65
C ASN A 329 29.94 -21.51 -21.62
N ILE A 330 30.26 -21.99 -20.44
CA ILE A 330 30.86 -23.30 -20.21
C ILE A 330 29.78 -24.21 -19.63
N SER A 331 29.51 -25.31 -20.30
CA SER A 331 28.61 -26.36 -19.81
C SER A 331 29.40 -27.65 -19.68
N ALA A 332 29.31 -28.32 -18.54
CA ALA A 332 29.90 -29.64 -18.32
C ALA A 332 28.86 -30.55 -17.65
N TYR A 333 28.89 -31.80 -18.03
CA TYR A 333 28.03 -32.82 -17.40
C TYR A 333 28.73 -34.16 -17.28
N TYR A 334 28.31 -34.95 -16.30
CA TYR A 334 28.72 -36.31 -16.06
C TYR A 334 27.53 -37.10 -15.54
N ASP A 335 27.08 -38.10 -16.30
CA ASP A 335 25.90 -38.91 -15.98
C ASP A 335 26.25 -40.40 -16.01
N ILE A 336 25.82 -41.13 -15.02
CA ILE A 336 25.84 -42.61 -15.00
C ILE A 336 24.40 -43.10 -15.16
N THR A 337 24.19 -44.14 -15.96
CA THR A 337 22.86 -44.68 -16.25
C THR A 337 22.85 -46.20 -16.10
N GLY A 338 21.82 -46.68 -15.42
CA GLY A 338 21.51 -48.09 -15.28
C GLY A 338 20.20 -48.46 -15.98
N LEU A 339 20.15 -49.65 -16.57
CA LEU A 339 18.96 -50.17 -17.22
C LEU A 339 18.76 -51.61 -16.81
N GLY A 340 17.64 -51.88 -16.14
CA GLY A 340 17.11 -53.23 -15.90
C GLY A 340 16.11 -53.61 -16.98
N MET A 341 16.30 -54.69 -17.68
CA MET A 341 15.36 -55.23 -18.65
C MET A 341 15.07 -56.71 -18.30
N MET A 342 13.81 -57.09 -18.31
CA MET A 342 13.35 -58.46 -18.08
C MET A 342 12.03 -58.69 -18.87
N ASN A 343 11.88 -59.95 -19.36
CA ASN A 343 10.66 -60.36 -20.05
C ASN A 343 9.50 -60.65 -19.08
N ASP A 344 9.80 -60.90 -17.81
CA ASP A 344 8.84 -61.20 -16.76
C ASP A 344 8.93 -60.16 -15.61
N PRO A 345 7.82 -59.56 -15.19
CA PRO A 345 7.85 -58.28 -14.46
C PRO A 345 7.85 -58.43 -12.95
N ASN A 346 8.96 -58.78 -12.33
CA ASN A 346 9.14 -58.39 -10.92
C ASN A 346 9.74 -57.00 -10.90
N THR A 347 8.97 -56.00 -10.52
CA THR A 347 9.41 -54.58 -10.49
C THR A 347 10.65 -54.37 -9.60
N ALA A 348 10.73 -55.07 -8.50
CA ALA A 348 11.91 -54.97 -7.58
C ALA A 348 13.20 -55.45 -8.26
N ASP A 349 13.15 -56.56 -8.97
CA ASP A 349 14.29 -57.10 -9.67
C ASP A 349 14.75 -56.25 -10.85
N LEU A 350 13.83 -55.59 -11.52
CA LEU A 350 14.13 -54.60 -12.57
C LEU A 350 14.93 -53.41 -12.02
N PHE A 351 14.51 -52.89 -10.88
CA PHE A 351 15.28 -51.78 -10.24
C PHE A 351 16.58 -52.25 -9.68
N ASN A 352 16.65 -53.39 -8.99
CA ASN A 352 17.90 -53.97 -8.51
C ASN A 352 18.92 -54.15 -9.64
N LYS A 353 18.50 -54.65 -10.80
CA LYS A 353 19.34 -54.78 -11.99
C LYS A 353 19.71 -53.45 -12.60
N SER A 354 18.81 -52.47 -12.58
CA SER A 354 19.14 -51.10 -13.00
C SER A 354 20.17 -50.43 -12.12
N PHE A 355 20.09 -50.61 -10.80
CA PHE A 355 21.10 -50.10 -9.85
C PHE A 355 22.43 -50.82 -9.95
N SER A 356 22.45 -52.16 -10.08
CA SER A 356 23.69 -52.96 -10.13
C SER A 356 24.52 -52.63 -11.34
N ASN A 357 23.93 -52.31 -12.47
CA ASN A 357 24.66 -52.02 -13.71
C ASN A 357 24.92 -50.51 -13.99
N LEU A 358 24.71 -49.65 -13.01
CA LEU A 358 25.03 -48.21 -13.11
C LEU A 358 26.52 -47.94 -13.44
N THR A 359 27.41 -48.79 -12.93
CA THR A 359 28.86 -48.66 -13.13
C THR A 359 29.41 -49.57 -14.25
N GLU A 360 28.59 -50.45 -14.77
CA GLU A 360 28.99 -51.37 -15.85
C GLU A 360 29.02 -50.67 -17.23
N ARG A 361 28.33 -49.56 -17.34
CA ARG A 361 28.21 -48.78 -18.59
C ARG A 361 29.16 -47.60 -18.59
N PRO A 362 29.75 -47.22 -19.71
CA PRO A 362 30.48 -45.96 -19.81
C PRO A 362 29.59 -44.79 -19.45
N PRO A 363 30.09 -43.83 -18.66
CA PRO A 363 29.32 -42.65 -18.31
C PRO A 363 29.13 -41.72 -19.52
N ASN A 364 28.00 -41.04 -19.59
CA ASN A 364 27.82 -39.90 -20.48
C ASN A 364 28.52 -38.69 -19.87
N ARG A 365 29.45 -38.09 -20.62
CA ARG A 365 30.21 -36.94 -20.15
C ARG A 365 30.54 -36.01 -21.30
N GLY A 366 30.55 -34.74 -21.00
CA GLY A 366 30.88 -33.74 -22.02
C GLY A 366 31.23 -32.42 -21.41
N ILE A 367 32.04 -31.65 -22.13
CA ILE A 367 32.33 -30.25 -21.85
C ILE A 367 32.09 -29.49 -23.15
N THR A 368 31.30 -28.44 -23.07
CA THR A 368 30.98 -27.57 -24.21
C THR A 368 31.34 -26.15 -23.84
N PHE A 369 32.04 -25.47 -24.70
CA PHE A 369 32.31 -24.05 -24.63
C PHE A 369 31.63 -23.36 -25.81
N THR A 370 30.76 -22.42 -25.50
CA THR A 370 29.99 -21.67 -26.49
C THR A 370 30.36 -20.19 -26.42
N LEU A 371 30.70 -19.58 -27.51
CA LEU A 371 30.86 -18.13 -27.68
C LEU A 371 29.77 -17.58 -28.58
N SER A 372 29.14 -16.49 -28.19
CA SER A 372 28.11 -15.80 -28.97
C SER A 372 28.43 -14.31 -29.04
N TYR A 373 28.50 -13.78 -30.24
CA TYR A 373 28.69 -12.37 -30.47
C TYR A 373 27.80 -11.91 -31.65
N PRO A 374 26.97 -10.88 -31.46
CA PRO A 374 26.14 -10.35 -32.56
C PRO A 374 27.00 -9.58 -33.55
N ILE A 375 27.29 -10.16 -34.71
CA ILE A 375 28.12 -9.54 -35.75
C ILE A 375 27.38 -8.37 -36.41
N HIS A 376 26.10 -8.54 -36.69
CA HIS A 376 25.26 -7.50 -37.31
C HIS A 376 23.84 -7.59 -36.81
N ASP A 377 23.30 -6.47 -36.30
CA ASP A 377 21.97 -6.38 -35.71
C ASP A 377 21.11 -5.24 -36.28
N TRP A 378 21.51 -4.68 -37.41
CA TRP A 378 20.82 -3.55 -38.08
C TRP A 378 20.66 -2.32 -37.19
N GLY A 379 21.50 -2.15 -36.20
CA GLY A 379 21.46 -1.03 -35.24
C GLY A 379 20.52 -1.23 -34.05
N ARG A 380 19.87 -2.39 -33.93
CA ARG A 380 18.95 -2.72 -32.83
C ARG A 380 19.57 -2.48 -31.47
N GLY A 381 20.76 -3.03 -31.22
CA GLY A 381 21.43 -2.85 -29.90
C GLY A 381 21.87 -1.42 -29.67
N LYS A 382 22.28 -0.65 -30.71
CA LYS A 382 22.59 0.78 -30.58
C LYS A 382 21.34 1.58 -30.21
N ALA A 383 20.22 1.29 -30.87
CA ALA A 383 18.93 1.92 -30.55
C ALA A 383 18.47 1.63 -29.11
N LYS A 384 18.61 0.38 -28.65
CA LYS A 384 18.26 -0.02 -27.27
C LYS A 384 19.11 0.72 -26.22
N VAL A 385 20.42 0.84 -26.45
CA VAL A 385 21.29 1.64 -25.56
C VAL A 385 20.91 3.12 -25.58
N ALA A 386 20.57 3.66 -26.75
CA ALA A 386 20.14 5.06 -26.87
C ALA A 386 18.82 5.31 -26.13
N GLN A 387 17.86 4.37 -26.23
CA GLN A 387 16.60 4.39 -25.47
C GLN A 387 16.88 4.39 -23.97
N ALA A 388 17.62 3.40 -23.46
CA ALA A 388 17.91 3.30 -22.01
C ALA A 388 18.64 4.55 -21.47
N LYS A 389 19.57 5.13 -22.28
CA LYS A 389 20.23 6.39 -21.91
C LYS A 389 19.27 7.59 -21.89
N ALA A 390 18.27 7.61 -22.76
CA ALA A 390 17.25 8.65 -22.74
C ALA A 390 16.35 8.53 -21.50
N GLU A 391 15.96 7.31 -21.13
CA GLU A 391 15.20 7.02 -19.90
C GLU A 391 16.00 7.36 -18.63
N LEU A 392 17.32 7.15 -18.62
CA LEU A 392 18.18 7.58 -17.52
C LEU A 392 18.21 9.10 -17.41
N ARG A 393 18.37 9.83 -18.51
CA ARG A 393 18.35 11.31 -18.49
C ARG A 393 17.00 11.85 -18.03
N ASP A 394 15.91 11.19 -18.46
CA ASP A 394 14.56 11.54 -17.98
C ASP A 394 14.45 11.40 -16.45
N ALA A 395 14.96 10.30 -15.89
CA ALA A 395 15.01 10.11 -14.44
C ALA A 395 15.88 11.14 -13.69
N GLU A 396 16.97 11.61 -14.31
CA GLU A 396 17.81 12.68 -13.78
C GLU A 396 17.06 14.02 -13.77
N LEU A 397 16.38 14.37 -14.86
CA LEU A 397 15.54 15.56 -14.95
C LEU A 397 14.39 15.54 -13.96
N GLU A 398 13.75 14.37 -13.79
CA GLU A 398 12.66 14.22 -12.81
C GLU A 398 13.16 14.43 -11.37
N LYS A 399 14.37 13.94 -11.02
CA LYS A 399 14.99 14.22 -9.73
C LYS A 399 15.20 15.72 -9.49
N GLU A 400 15.71 16.46 -10.49
CA GLU A 400 15.90 17.91 -10.41
C GLU A 400 14.55 18.63 -10.28
N ASN A 401 13.54 18.19 -11.01
CA ASN A 401 12.17 18.70 -10.93
C ASN A 401 11.56 18.50 -9.54
N ILE A 402 11.73 17.30 -8.95
CA ILE A 402 11.30 17.00 -7.58
C ILE A 402 11.97 17.96 -6.58
N GLN A 403 13.28 18.17 -6.66
CA GLN A 403 13.99 19.09 -5.78
C GLN A 403 13.46 20.54 -5.90
N THR A 404 13.24 21.02 -7.12
CA THR A 404 12.68 22.35 -7.38
C THR A 404 11.25 22.46 -6.85
N THR A 405 10.44 21.42 -7.02
CA THR A 405 9.07 21.34 -6.51
C THR A 405 9.04 21.39 -4.99
N ILE A 406 9.94 20.67 -4.32
CA ILE A 406 10.07 20.70 -2.85
C ILE A 406 10.37 22.10 -2.37
N VAL A 407 11.35 22.80 -2.98
CA VAL A 407 11.68 24.17 -2.61
C VAL A 407 10.49 25.11 -2.76
N ARG A 408 9.73 24.99 -3.86
CA ARG A 408 8.51 25.78 -4.09
C ARG A 408 7.45 25.48 -3.03
N GLU A 409 7.17 24.20 -2.77
CA GLU A 409 6.18 23.79 -1.76
C GLU A 409 6.51 24.27 -0.35
N VAL A 410 7.80 24.24 0.03
CA VAL A 410 8.24 24.72 1.34
C VAL A 410 8.09 26.25 1.43
N ARG A 411 8.44 26.99 0.37
CA ARG A 411 8.22 28.44 0.34
C ARG A 411 6.73 28.78 0.48
N ASP A 412 5.87 28.06 -0.21
CA ASP A 412 4.44 28.29 -0.17
C ASP A 412 3.86 27.98 1.22
N ILE A 413 4.25 26.85 1.84
CA ILE A 413 3.71 26.49 3.16
C ILE A 413 4.23 27.43 4.27
N VAL A 414 5.48 27.86 4.23
CA VAL A 414 6.02 28.84 5.19
C VAL A 414 5.26 30.17 5.09
N ARG A 415 4.94 30.62 3.87
CA ARG A 415 4.10 31.81 3.65
C ARG A 415 2.70 31.60 4.21
N THR A 416 2.06 30.46 3.91
CA THR A 416 0.72 30.12 4.41
C THR A 416 0.67 30.08 5.93
N VAL A 417 1.69 29.55 6.62
CA VAL A 417 1.74 29.55 8.09
C VAL A 417 1.82 30.99 8.62
N LYS A 418 2.69 31.84 8.07
CA LYS A 418 2.80 33.23 8.49
C LYS A 418 1.48 34.01 8.29
N GLU A 419 0.90 33.91 7.11
CA GLU A 419 -0.37 34.57 6.79
C GLU A 419 -1.52 34.06 7.69
N SER A 420 -1.62 32.77 7.93
CA SER A 420 -2.65 32.19 8.79
C SER A 420 -2.49 32.59 10.26
N GLN A 421 -1.24 32.73 10.72
CA GLN A 421 -0.94 33.22 12.07
C GLN A 421 -1.37 34.69 12.27
N GLU A 422 -1.08 35.55 11.31
CA GLU A 422 -1.50 36.96 11.35
C GLU A 422 -3.02 37.08 11.27
N ARG A 423 -3.65 36.32 10.38
CA ARG A 423 -5.10 36.28 10.23
C ARG A 423 -5.78 35.82 11.52
N LEU A 424 -5.23 34.80 12.19
CA LEU A 424 -5.76 34.30 13.45
C LEU A 424 -5.77 35.39 14.53
N LYS A 425 -4.71 36.19 14.69
CA LYS A 425 -4.66 37.30 15.62
C LYS A 425 -5.70 38.37 15.33
N ILE A 426 -5.95 38.65 14.06
CA ILE A 426 -6.97 39.64 13.63
C ILE A 426 -8.38 39.13 14.00
N TYR A 427 -8.69 37.87 13.70
CA TYR A 427 -10.00 37.30 14.00
C TYR A 427 -10.23 37.11 15.52
N GLU A 428 -9.18 36.81 16.30
CA GLU A 428 -9.26 36.77 17.75
C GLU A 428 -9.70 38.12 18.34
N LYS A 429 -9.07 39.21 17.86
CA LYS A 429 -9.47 40.57 18.27
C LYS A 429 -10.89 40.94 17.81
N ASN A 430 -11.24 40.55 16.58
CA ASN A 430 -12.59 40.79 16.06
C ASN A 430 -13.65 40.06 16.88
N GLN A 431 -13.39 38.83 17.33
CA GLN A 431 -14.29 38.07 18.19
C GLN A 431 -14.51 38.75 19.55
N GLU A 432 -13.43 39.23 20.19
CA GLU A 432 -13.53 40.01 21.46
C GLU A 432 -14.43 41.25 21.30
N LEU A 433 -14.24 42.00 20.20
CA LEU A 433 -15.02 43.18 19.89
C LEU A 433 -16.49 42.82 19.58
N ALA A 434 -16.76 41.76 18.83
CA ALA A 434 -18.12 41.33 18.50
C ALA A 434 -18.91 40.87 19.75
N ILE A 435 -18.26 40.12 20.67
CA ILE A 435 -18.84 39.73 21.94
C ILE A 435 -19.25 40.98 22.76
N THR A 436 -18.36 41.98 22.81
CA THR A 436 -18.60 43.23 23.52
C THR A 436 -19.77 44.02 22.89
N SER A 437 -19.76 44.12 21.54
CA SER A 437 -20.83 44.81 20.76
C SER A 437 -22.20 44.17 21.00
N TYR A 438 -22.27 42.84 20.94
CA TYR A 438 -23.50 42.10 21.19
C TYR A 438 -24.06 42.35 22.61
N LYS A 439 -23.19 42.31 23.65
CA LYS A 439 -23.60 42.58 25.02
C LYS A 439 -24.18 43.98 25.18
N VAL A 440 -23.56 44.99 24.56
CA VAL A 440 -24.10 46.37 24.58
C VAL A 440 -25.46 46.45 23.86
N SER A 441 -25.57 45.78 22.69
CA SER A 441 -26.84 45.76 21.94
C SER A 441 -27.95 45.04 22.70
N GLN A 442 -27.62 43.98 23.45
CA GLN A 442 -28.59 43.29 24.29
C GLN A 442 -29.14 44.25 25.38
N LEU A 443 -28.28 44.99 26.08
CA LEU A 443 -28.70 45.95 27.10
C LEU A 443 -29.57 47.10 26.49
N ARG A 444 -29.21 47.59 25.30
CA ARG A 444 -29.99 48.60 24.57
C ARG A 444 -31.36 48.06 24.16
N PHE A 445 -31.43 46.78 23.74
CA PHE A 445 -32.70 46.14 23.43
C PHE A 445 -33.53 45.99 24.70
N GLU A 446 -32.99 45.59 25.82
CA GLU A 446 -33.71 45.53 27.12
C GLU A 446 -34.30 46.87 27.52
N ASN A 447 -33.56 47.97 27.29
CA ASN A 447 -34.01 49.33 27.58
C ASN A 447 -35.04 49.84 26.56
N GLY A 448 -35.15 49.24 25.38
CA GLY A 448 -36.05 49.67 24.30
C GLY A 448 -35.43 50.65 23.30
N ASP A 449 -34.12 50.82 23.31
CA ASP A 449 -33.38 51.74 22.43
C ASP A 449 -33.18 51.19 21.04
N ILE A 450 -33.28 49.86 20.83
CA ILE A 450 -33.19 49.19 19.55
C ILE A 450 -34.31 48.17 19.38
N THR A 451 -34.58 47.81 18.12
CA THR A 451 -35.63 46.84 17.71
C THR A 451 -35.14 45.40 17.83
N SER A 452 -36.08 44.43 17.81
CA SER A 452 -35.76 42.99 17.73
C SER A 452 -34.93 42.66 16.50
N GLN A 453 -35.21 43.28 15.36
CA GLN A 453 -34.47 43.10 14.11
C GLN A 453 -33.04 43.58 14.22
N GLU A 454 -32.78 44.70 14.90
CA GLU A 454 -31.41 45.23 15.10
C GLU A 454 -30.62 44.32 16.01
N LEU A 455 -31.20 43.79 17.10
CA LEU A 455 -30.57 42.83 17.96
C LEU A 455 -30.22 41.51 17.21
N GLY A 456 -31.16 41.01 16.40
CA GLY A 456 -30.96 39.83 15.55
C GLY A 456 -29.76 39.96 14.60
N LYS A 457 -29.61 41.15 13.98
CA LYS A 457 -28.44 41.45 13.12
C LYS A 457 -27.10 41.41 13.89
N GLU A 458 -27.07 41.98 15.11
CA GLU A 458 -25.86 41.93 15.93
C GLU A 458 -25.52 40.49 16.42
N GLN A 459 -26.54 39.67 16.67
CA GLN A 459 -26.40 38.27 16.99
C GLN A 459 -25.87 37.44 15.81
N GLU A 460 -26.41 37.69 14.60
CA GLU A 460 -25.87 37.07 13.38
C GLU A 460 -24.40 37.41 13.16
N ARG A 461 -24.04 38.69 13.29
CA ARG A 461 -22.67 39.18 13.20
C ARG A 461 -21.74 38.51 14.23
N LEU A 462 -22.17 38.35 15.47
CA LEU A 462 -21.42 37.64 16.48
C LEU A 462 -21.14 36.19 16.06
N SER A 463 -22.16 35.47 15.61
CA SER A 463 -22.03 34.09 15.17
C SER A 463 -21.10 33.95 13.96
N GLU A 464 -21.20 34.85 12.97
CA GLU A 464 -20.29 34.90 11.80
C GLU A 464 -18.84 35.12 12.23
N VAL A 465 -18.59 36.03 13.16
CA VAL A 465 -17.22 36.31 13.64
C VAL A 465 -16.66 35.14 14.47
N GLN A 466 -17.50 34.46 15.29
CA GLN A 466 -17.09 33.25 16.00
C GLN A 466 -16.70 32.13 15.05
N LEU A 467 -17.47 31.90 14.00
CA LEU A 467 -17.16 30.91 12.97
C LEU A 467 -15.91 31.31 12.14
N ALA A 468 -15.73 32.60 11.87
CA ALA A 468 -14.54 33.09 11.16
C ALA A 468 -13.24 32.89 11.98
N TYR A 469 -13.30 33.17 13.29
CA TYR A 469 -12.19 32.88 14.20
C TYR A 469 -11.87 31.39 14.27
N LEU A 470 -12.90 30.54 14.42
CA LEU A 470 -12.74 29.09 14.42
C LEU A 470 -12.07 28.59 13.12
N ASN A 471 -12.52 29.09 11.97
CA ASN A 471 -11.93 28.73 10.66
C ASN A 471 -10.48 29.21 10.55
N ALA A 472 -10.15 30.41 11.05
CA ALA A 472 -8.78 30.91 11.05
C ALA A 472 -7.87 30.05 11.94
N TYR A 473 -8.35 29.65 13.13
CA TYR A 473 -7.65 28.72 14.03
C TYR A 473 -7.35 27.38 13.35
N ILE A 474 -8.36 26.76 12.75
CA ILE A 474 -8.22 25.48 12.04
C ILE A 474 -7.22 25.62 10.88
N THR A 475 -7.34 26.68 10.09
CA THR A 475 -6.42 26.94 8.98
C THR A 475 -4.98 27.05 9.43
N TYR A 476 -4.71 27.74 10.55
CA TYR A 476 -3.39 27.82 11.15
C TYR A 476 -2.87 26.44 11.59
N GLN A 477 -3.68 25.64 12.29
CA GLN A 477 -3.28 24.32 12.74
C GLN A 477 -2.99 23.35 11.57
N LEU A 478 -3.80 23.40 10.53
CA LEU A 478 -3.58 22.61 9.32
C LEU A 478 -2.32 23.07 8.58
N ALA A 479 -2.05 24.37 8.51
CA ALA A 479 -0.82 24.88 7.92
C ALA A 479 0.44 24.44 8.68
N VAL A 480 0.39 24.42 10.02
CA VAL A 480 1.48 23.90 10.86
C VAL A 480 1.68 22.39 10.65
N ALA A 481 0.60 21.61 10.59
CA ALA A 481 0.69 20.18 10.32
C ALA A 481 1.26 19.90 8.91
N ASP A 482 0.86 20.67 7.91
CA ASP A 482 1.38 20.52 6.54
C ASP A 482 2.84 20.97 6.44
N LEU A 483 3.26 21.98 7.20
CA LEU A 483 4.67 22.37 7.32
C LEU A 483 5.51 21.20 7.85
N LYS A 484 5.10 20.58 8.97
CA LYS A 484 5.78 19.39 9.53
C LYS A 484 5.88 18.26 8.50
N ARG A 485 4.80 17.98 7.80
CA ARG A 485 4.75 16.95 6.75
C ARG A 485 5.70 17.27 5.58
N LYS A 486 5.71 18.52 5.11
CA LYS A 486 6.49 18.96 3.94
C LYS A 486 7.98 19.17 4.23
N THR A 487 8.33 19.43 5.48
CA THR A 487 9.73 19.61 5.88
C THR A 487 10.31 18.38 6.58
N MET A 488 9.45 17.43 7.02
CA MET A 488 9.82 16.34 7.91
C MET A 488 10.54 16.82 9.18
N TRP A 489 10.17 18.03 9.63
CA TRP A 489 10.80 18.71 10.76
C TRP A 489 9.76 19.37 11.67
N ASP A 490 9.90 19.19 12.98
CA ASP A 490 9.12 19.92 13.97
C ASP A 490 9.85 21.19 14.39
N PHE A 491 9.36 22.37 13.96
CA PHE A 491 9.94 23.67 14.29
C PHE A 491 9.70 24.12 15.72
N ARG A 492 8.75 23.52 16.45
CA ARG A 492 8.51 23.78 17.86
C ARG A 492 9.53 23.07 18.75
N GLU A 493 9.83 21.83 18.41
CA GLU A 493 10.71 20.97 19.21
C GLU A 493 12.15 20.92 18.67
N GLY A 494 12.39 21.45 17.46
CA GLY A 494 13.70 21.48 16.83
C GLY A 494 14.26 20.11 16.48
N ARG A 495 13.39 19.13 16.20
CA ARG A 495 13.79 17.75 15.87
C ARG A 495 13.16 17.23 14.58
N SER A 496 13.76 16.17 14.04
CA SER A 496 13.19 15.47 12.88
C SER A 496 11.88 14.79 13.25
N TYR A 497 10.86 14.98 12.39
CA TYR A 497 9.55 14.35 12.55
C TYR A 497 9.55 12.85 12.21
N LEU A 498 10.53 12.38 11.42
CA LEU A 498 10.70 10.96 11.07
C LEU A 498 10.99 10.06 12.25
N ILE A 499 11.61 10.58 13.30
CA ILE A 499 12.01 9.81 14.50
C ILE A 499 10.79 9.44 15.35
N GLU A 500 9.77 10.27 15.37
CA GLU A 500 8.56 10.05 16.19
C GLU A 500 7.68 8.90 15.65
N VAL A 501 7.66 8.69 14.35
CA VAL A 501 6.84 7.66 13.72
C VAL A 501 7.49 6.27 13.79
N ASN A 502 8.82 6.20 13.93
CA ASN A 502 9.57 4.94 14.02
C ASN A 502 9.83 4.47 15.47
N SER A 503 9.45 5.24 16.48
CA SER A 503 9.71 4.94 17.91
C SER A 503 8.52 4.33 18.64
N GLU A 504 7.39 4.12 18.00
CA GLU A 504 6.22 3.37 18.47
C GLU A 504 6.03 2.07 17.65
#